data_1594b85f185c85b7a9fffe2dcb3a803e
#
_entry.id   1594b85f185c85b7a9fffe2dcb3a803e
#
_cell.length_a   1.000
_cell.length_b   1.000
_cell.length_c   1.000
_cell.angle_alpha   90.00
_cell.angle_beta   90.00
_cell.angle_gamma   90.00
#
_symmetry.space_group_name_H-M   'P 1'
#
loop_
_entity.id
_entity.type
_entity.pdbx_description
1 polymer ?
#
loop_
_entity_poly.entity_id
_entity_poly.type
_entity_poly.pdbx_seq_one_letter_code
_entity_poly.pdbx_strand_id
1 'polypeptide(L)'
;MNKVFLLFFILVALTSCDIKRKDKIADDQSKALEQAIKDTTTVQIIDSTYNFGKVTDGELVEYNYRFKNTGNKPLVVIDANASCGCTVPERPDKPILPGEIGFIKIVFNSKGRVGETHKTITVHSNAKPDFPILELNLSP
;
A
#
# COMPACT_ATOMS: atom_id res chain seq x y z
N MET A 1 54.91 14.88 12.03
CA MET A 1 53.62 15.53 11.70
C MET A 1 52.93 14.96 10.46
N ASN A 2 53.60 14.27 9.57
CA ASN A 2 52.96 13.83 8.28
C ASN A 2 52.17 12.51 8.31
N LYS A 3 52.41 11.60 9.25
CA LYS A 3 51.71 10.31 9.32
C LYS A 3 50.31 10.40 9.87
N VAL A 4 50.04 11.32 10.80
CA VAL A 4 48.72 11.52 11.40
C VAL A 4 47.74 12.21 10.41
N PHE A 5 48.28 13.13 9.60
CA PHE A 5 47.52 13.83 8.55
C PHE A 5 47.09 12.90 7.41
N LEU A 6 47.98 11.94 7.06
CA LEU A 6 47.69 10.94 6.02
C LEU A 6 46.62 9.95 6.46
N LEU A 7 46.62 9.54 7.76
CA LEU A 7 45.58 8.66 8.33
C LEU A 7 44.21 9.35 8.40
N PHE A 8 44.19 10.66 8.69
CA PHE A 8 42.93 11.41 8.72
C PHE A 8 42.30 11.59 7.32
N PHE A 9 43.14 11.74 6.26
CA PHE A 9 42.69 11.84 4.89
C PHE A 9 42.13 10.50 4.34
N ILE A 10 42.66 9.36 4.78
CA ILE A 10 42.19 8.04 4.40
C ILE A 10 40.85 7.73 5.07
N LEU A 11 40.62 8.18 6.32
CA LEU A 11 39.38 7.96 7.03
C LEU A 11 38.19 8.74 6.44
N VAL A 12 38.44 9.95 5.93
CA VAL A 12 37.39 10.78 5.27
C VAL A 12 37.00 10.24 3.88
N ALA A 13 37.91 9.56 3.19
CA ALA A 13 37.65 8.99 1.87
C ALA A 13 36.71 7.75 1.94
N LEU A 14 36.66 7.03 3.06
CA LEU A 14 35.83 5.83 3.22
C LEU A 14 34.36 6.16 3.50
N THR A 15 34.06 7.32 4.09
CA THR A 15 32.67 7.72 4.39
C THR A 15 31.95 8.34 3.19
N SER A 16 32.69 8.83 2.17
CA SER A 16 32.09 9.48 0.98
C SER A 16 31.49 8.48 -0.03
N CYS A 17 31.88 7.19 0.03
CA CYS A 17 31.39 6.19 -0.92
C CYS A 17 29.98 5.65 -0.57
N ASP A 18 29.63 5.61 0.73
CA ASP A 18 28.33 5.06 1.18
C ASP A 18 27.15 6.00 0.89
N ILE A 19 27.34 7.31 0.95
CA ILE A 19 26.29 8.31 0.71
C ILE A 19 25.87 8.27 -0.76
N LYS A 20 26.81 8.32 -1.70
CA LYS A 20 26.52 8.24 -3.14
C LYS A 20 25.85 6.94 -3.58
N ARG A 21 26.10 5.85 -2.86
CA ARG A 21 25.49 4.55 -3.16
C ARG A 21 24.03 4.48 -2.71
N LYS A 22 23.68 5.08 -1.57
CA LYS A 22 22.31 5.18 -1.07
C LYS A 22 21.44 6.07 -1.97
N ASP A 23 21.96 7.21 -2.39
CA ASP A 23 21.25 8.14 -3.27
C ASP A 23 20.95 7.50 -4.65
N LYS A 24 21.90 6.75 -5.21
CA LYS A 24 21.70 6.05 -6.48
C LYS A 24 20.65 4.93 -6.38
N ILE A 25 20.65 4.16 -5.28
CA ILE A 25 19.64 3.10 -5.05
C ILE A 25 18.24 3.71 -4.91
N ALA A 26 18.12 4.82 -4.21
CA ALA A 26 16.83 5.52 -4.05
C ALA A 26 16.31 6.07 -5.40
N ASP A 27 17.17 6.63 -6.23
CA ASP A 27 16.83 7.14 -7.57
C ASP A 27 16.43 5.99 -8.51
N ASP A 28 17.15 4.87 -8.50
CA ASP A 28 16.82 3.69 -9.29
C ASP A 28 15.47 3.06 -8.85
N GLN A 29 15.19 3.03 -7.55
CA GLN A 29 13.91 2.53 -7.01
C GLN A 29 12.74 3.44 -7.38
N SER A 30 12.92 4.77 -7.33
CA SER A 30 11.87 5.72 -7.70
C SER A 30 11.51 5.62 -9.19
N LYS A 31 12.52 5.50 -10.07
CA LYS A 31 12.32 5.30 -11.51
C LYS A 31 11.62 3.97 -11.82
N ALA A 32 12.00 2.89 -11.11
CA ALA A 32 11.36 1.59 -11.27
C ALA A 32 9.88 1.64 -10.85
N LEU A 33 9.54 2.37 -9.77
CA LEU A 33 8.16 2.57 -9.33
C LEU A 33 7.35 3.41 -10.32
N GLU A 34 7.92 4.51 -10.83
CA GLU A 34 7.28 5.33 -11.86
C GLU A 34 6.99 4.53 -13.14
N GLN A 35 7.92 3.66 -13.55
CA GLN A 35 7.70 2.78 -14.67
C GLN A 35 6.63 1.74 -14.38
N ALA A 36 6.63 1.14 -13.19
CA ALA A 36 5.62 0.18 -12.78
C ALA A 36 4.21 0.80 -12.76
N ILE A 37 4.06 2.07 -12.40
CA ILE A 37 2.77 2.78 -12.44
C ILE A 37 2.28 2.98 -13.88
N LYS A 38 3.18 3.18 -14.83
CA LYS A 38 2.85 3.35 -16.27
C LYS A 38 2.50 2.03 -16.96
N ASP A 39 3.11 0.93 -16.52
CA ASP A 39 2.87 -0.40 -17.06
C ASP A 39 1.53 -0.93 -16.54
N THR A 40 0.65 -1.35 -17.42
CA THR A 40 -0.63 -1.95 -17.02
C THR A 40 -0.48 -3.43 -16.68
N THR A 41 -1.27 -3.90 -15.73
CA THR A 41 -1.36 -5.31 -15.34
C THR A 41 -2.82 -5.72 -15.15
N THR A 42 -3.09 -6.98 -14.78
CA THR A 42 -4.44 -7.46 -14.47
C THR A 42 -4.54 -7.87 -13.01
N VAL A 43 -5.71 -7.70 -12.44
CA VAL A 43 -6.00 -8.03 -11.04
C VAL A 43 -7.22 -8.93 -10.96
N GLN A 44 -7.17 -9.94 -10.09
CA GLN A 44 -8.31 -10.74 -9.66
C GLN A 44 -8.66 -10.35 -8.23
N ILE A 45 -9.87 -9.89 -8.00
CA ILE A 45 -10.38 -9.62 -6.66
C ILE A 45 -10.85 -10.92 -6.05
N ILE A 46 -10.38 -11.22 -4.83
CA ILE A 46 -10.77 -12.40 -4.07
C ILE A 46 -11.95 -12.05 -3.16
N ASP A 47 -11.87 -10.91 -2.49
CA ASP A 47 -12.93 -10.40 -1.63
C ASP A 47 -13.31 -8.98 -2.07
N SER A 48 -14.58 -8.74 -2.37
CA SER A 48 -15.09 -7.40 -2.72
C SER A 48 -16.05 -6.84 -1.69
N THR A 49 -16.68 -7.70 -0.89
CA THR A 49 -17.66 -7.33 0.12
C THR A 49 -17.37 -8.07 1.41
N TYR A 50 -17.46 -7.35 2.53
CA TYR A 50 -17.35 -7.96 3.86
C TYR A 50 -18.42 -7.42 4.81
N ASN A 51 -19.00 -8.30 5.61
CA ASN A 51 -19.98 -7.95 6.64
C ASN A 51 -19.42 -8.31 8.02
N PHE A 52 -19.23 -7.32 8.87
CA PHE A 52 -18.78 -7.51 10.25
C PHE A 52 -19.87 -8.07 11.16
N GLY A 53 -21.14 -8.09 10.71
CA GLY A 53 -22.26 -8.40 11.58
C GLY A 53 -22.50 -7.28 12.61
N LYS A 54 -22.86 -7.67 13.84
CA LYS A 54 -23.09 -6.73 14.94
C LYS A 54 -21.77 -6.26 15.53
N VAL A 55 -21.62 -4.95 15.63
CA VAL A 55 -20.42 -4.29 16.17
C VAL A 55 -20.87 -3.37 17.31
N THR A 56 -20.13 -3.36 18.42
CA THR A 56 -20.41 -2.49 19.58
C THR A 56 -20.05 -1.04 19.24
N ASP A 57 -20.84 -0.07 19.73
CA ASP A 57 -20.55 1.35 19.55
C ASP A 57 -19.16 1.71 20.11
N GLY A 58 -18.33 2.35 19.29
CA GLY A 58 -16.96 2.72 19.60
C GLY A 58 -15.91 1.61 19.37
N GLU A 59 -16.34 0.44 18.88
CA GLU A 59 -15.42 -0.64 18.52
C GLU A 59 -14.65 -0.30 17.23
N LEU A 60 -13.37 -0.66 17.21
CA LEU A 60 -12.52 -0.63 16.01
C LEU A 60 -12.51 -2.03 15.40
N VAL A 61 -13.00 -2.16 14.18
CA VAL A 61 -12.97 -3.42 13.43
C VAL A 61 -12.09 -3.32 12.22
N GLU A 62 -11.39 -4.41 11.90
CA GLU A 62 -10.42 -4.45 10.81
C GLU A 62 -10.74 -5.59 9.84
N TYR A 63 -10.51 -5.35 8.56
CA TYR A 63 -10.58 -6.38 7.53
C TYR A 63 -9.53 -6.16 6.45
N ASN A 64 -9.02 -7.26 5.87
CA ASN A 64 -8.05 -7.25 4.79
C ASN A 64 -8.70 -7.79 3.51
N TYR A 65 -9.09 -6.92 2.60
CA TYR A 65 -9.56 -7.32 1.26
C TYR A 65 -8.39 -7.88 0.47
N ARG A 66 -8.57 -9.10 -0.03
CA ARG A 66 -7.55 -9.83 -0.78
C ARG A 66 -7.73 -9.64 -2.27
N PHE A 67 -6.62 -9.48 -2.95
CA PHE A 67 -6.57 -9.48 -4.41
C PHE A 67 -5.30 -10.19 -4.88
N LYS A 68 -5.29 -10.67 -6.12
CA LYS A 68 -4.14 -11.33 -6.73
C LYS A 68 -3.74 -10.60 -8.01
N ASN A 69 -2.44 -10.32 -8.16
CA ASN A 69 -1.90 -9.87 -9.44
C ASN A 69 -1.87 -11.06 -10.41
N THR A 70 -2.75 -11.07 -11.39
CA THR A 70 -2.84 -12.12 -12.42
C THR A 70 -2.14 -11.75 -13.72
N GLY A 71 -1.62 -10.53 -13.80
CA GLY A 71 -0.85 -10.07 -14.95
C GLY A 71 0.63 -10.45 -14.89
N ASN A 72 1.38 -9.95 -15.85
CA ASN A 72 2.80 -10.20 -16.00
C ASN A 72 3.69 -9.00 -15.61
N LYS A 73 3.12 -7.95 -15.08
CA LYS A 73 3.79 -6.74 -14.59
C LYS A 73 3.48 -6.51 -13.11
N PRO A 74 4.32 -5.78 -12.37
CA PRO A 74 4.02 -5.41 -10.98
C PRO A 74 2.72 -4.62 -10.88
N LEU A 75 1.86 -4.99 -9.92
CA LEU A 75 0.64 -4.26 -9.59
C LEU A 75 0.95 -3.24 -8.50
N VAL A 76 0.70 -1.98 -8.81
CA VAL A 76 0.89 -0.85 -7.89
C VAL A 76 -0.47 -0.31 -7.48
N VAL A 77 -0.77 -0.36 -6.19
CA VAL A 77 -1.91 0.36 -5.63
C VAL A 77 -1.48 1.80 -5.36
N ILE A 78 -2.01 2.73 -6.13
CA ILE A 78 -1.64 4.15 -6.09
C ILE A 78 -2.31 4.82 -4.91
N ASP A 79 -3.61 4.54 -4.71
CA ASP A 79 -4.43 5.15 -3.68
C ASP A 79 -5.63 4.28 -3.31
N ALA A 80 -6.17 4.48 -2.09
CA ALA A 80 -7.38 3.83 -1.62
C ALA A 80 -8.17 4.81 -0.75
N ASN A 81 -9.42 5.07 -1.12
CA ASN A 81 -10.26 6.08 -0.50
C ASN A 81 -11.59 5.47 -0.01
N ALA A 82 -11.98 5.79 1.21
CA ALA A 82 -13.27 5.39 1.76
C ALA A 82 -14.31 6.52 1.62
N SER A 83 -15.58 6.12 1.58
CA SER A 83 -16.73 7.04 1.48
C SER A 83 -16.94 7.92 2.73
N CYS A 84 -16.23 7.66 3.84
CA CYS A 84 -16.28 8.48 5.06
C CYS A 84 -14.94 8.46 5.81
N GLY A 85 -14.67 9.50 6.61
CA GLY A 85 -13.51 9.55 7.51
C GLY A 85 -13.55 8.57 8.69
N CYS A 86 -14.60 7.76 8.81
CA CYS A 86 -14.74 6.70 9.80
C CYS A 86 -14.09 5.38 9.37
N THR A 87 -13.65 5.31 8.12
CA THR A 87 -13.00 4.15 7.51
C THR A 87 -11.65 4.62 6.98
N VAL A 88 -10.59 3.97 7.43
CA VAL A 88 -9.22 4.28 7.00
C VAL A 88 -8.69 3.09 6.19
N PRO A 89 -8.57 3.23 4.87
CA PRO A 89 -7.92 2.22 4.05
C PRO A 89 -6.39 2.38 4.09
N GLU A 90 -5.70 1.26 4.20
CA GLU A 90 -4.25 1.17 4.10
C GLU A 90 -3.90 0.33 2.87
N ARG A 91 -3.13 0.92 1.96
CA ARG A 91 -2.66 0.24 0.74
C ARG A 91 -1.31 -0.46 0.98
N PRO A 92 -0.93 -1.44 0.17
CA PRO A 92 0.41 -1.99 0.19
C PRO A 92 1.48 -0.93 -0.10
N ASP A 93 2.57 -0.94 0.66
CA ASP A 93 3.71 -0.02 0.46
C ASP A 93 4.58 -0.41 -0.74
N LYS A 94 4.51 -1.68 -1.17
CA LYS A 94 5.34 -2.23 -2.25
C LYS A 94 4.46 -2.73 -3.39
N PRO A 95 4.97 -2.70 -4.64
CA PRO A 95 4.33 -3.36 -5.75
C PRO A 95 4.13 -4.86 -5.49
N ILE A 96 2.98 -5.38 -5.88
CA ILE A 96 2.64 -6.81 -5.79
C ILE A 96 3.12 -7.48 -7.08
N LEU A 97 4.02 -8.44 -6.97
CA LEU A 97 4.61 -9.12 -8.12
C LEU A 97 3.59 -10.04 -8.82
N PRO A 98 3.84 -10.41 -10.10
CA PRO A 98 3.02 -11.38 -10.82
C PRO A 98 2.79 -12.66 -10.03
N GLY A 99 1.52 -13.06 -9.85
CA GLY A 99 1.10 -14.24 -9.09
C GLY A 99 0.96 -14.05 -7.58
N GLU A 100 1.43 -12.94 -7.02
CA GLU A 100 1.32 -12.66 -5.58
C GLU A 100 -0.07 -12.15 -5.18
N ILE A 101 -0.39 -12.34 -3.89
CA ILE A 101 -1.60 -11.82 -3.24
C ILE A 101 -1.23 -10.56 -2.47
N GLY A 102 -2.00 -9.49 -2.70
CA GLY A 102 -1.94 -8.25 -1.96
C GLY A 102 -3.18 -8.05 -1.08
N PHE A 103 -3.11 -7.05 -0.21
CA PHE A 103 -4.17 -6.74 0.75
C PHE A 103 -4.45 -5.23 0.76
N ILE A 104 -5.74 -4.86 0.81
CA ILE A 104 -6.19 -3.53 1.24
C ILE A 104 -6.73 -3.71 2.65
N LYS A 105 -6.00 -3.22 3.64
CA LYS A 105 -6.44 -3.25 5.03
C LYS A 105 -7.42 -2.10 5.26
N ILE A 106 -8.53 -2.37 5.92
CA ILE A 106 -9.54 -1.39 6.31
C ILE A 106 -9.66 -1.39 7.83
N VAL A 107 -9.61 -0.21 8.41
CA VAL A 107 -9.93 0.01 9.82
C VAL A 107 -11.18 0.89 9.88
N PHE A 108 -12.24 0.38 10.50
CA PHE A 108 -13.50 1.10 10.66
C PHE A 108 -13.76 1.40 12.15
N ASN A 109 -14.11 2.65 12.44
CA ASN A 109 -14.51 3.10 13.77
C ASN A 109 -16.04 3.22 13.84
N SER A 110 -16.67 2.38 14.66
CA SER A 110 -18.12 2.33 14.83
C SER A 110 -18.70 3.43 15.74
N LYS A 111 -17.87 4.27 16.35
CA LYS A 111 -18.30 5.31 17.30
C LYS A 111 -19.38 6.23 16.72
N GLY A 112 -20.53 6.29 17.38
CA GLY A 112 -21.69 7.09 16.96
C GLY A 112 -22.40 6.55 15.72
N ARG A 113 -22.24 5.25 15.39
CA ARG A 113 -22.82 4.59 14.20
C ARG A 113 -23.60 3.36 14.61
N VAL A 114 -24.79 3.60 15.14
CA VAL A 114 -25.71 2.53 15.55
C VAL A 114 -26.59 2.12 14.37
N GLY A 115 -26.80 0.84 14.18
CA GLY A 115 -27.65 0.27 13.15
C GLY A 115 -26.92 -0.14 11.88
N GLU A 116 -27.69 -0.41 10.83
CA GLU A 116 -27.13 -0.84 9.54
C GLU A 116 -26.22 0.23 8.94
N THR A 117 -25.04 -0.17 8.55
CA THR A 117 -24.05 0.73 7.97
C THR A 117 -23.42 0.10 6.73
N HIS A 118 -23.41 0.86 5.64
CA HIS A 118 -22.76 0.49 4.38
C HIS A 118 -21.68 1.53 4.06
N LYS A 119 -20.45 1.07 3.77
CA LYS A 119 -19.32 1.90 3.36
C LYS A 119 -18.68 1.33 2.11
N THR A 120 -18.22 2.23 1.27
CA THR A 120 -17.53 1.88 0.03
C THR A 120 -16.07 2.35 0.06
N ILE A 121 -15.20 1.58 -0.56
CA ILE A 121 -13.79 1.88 -0.73
C ILE A 121 -13.45 1.82 -2.21
N THR A 122 -12.91 2.91 -2.73
CA THR A 122 -12.41 3.01 -4.11
C THR A 122 -10.90 2.85 -4.11
N VAL A 123 -10.41 1.94 -4.94
CA VAL A 123 -8.97 1.63 -5.08
C VAL A 123 -8.49 2.05 -6.46
N HIS A 124 -7.46 2.89 -6.50
CA HIS A 124 -6.79 3.29 -7.73
C HIS A 124 -5.46 2.55 -7.88
N SER A 125 -5.25 1.97 -9.05
CA SER A 125 -4.05 1.18 -9.36
C SER A 125 -3.68 1.28 -10.83
N ASN A 126 -2.59 0.62 -11.22
CA ASN A 126 -2.22 0.42 -12.63
C ASN A 126 -2.91 -0.81 -13.27
N ALA A 127 -3.87 -1.45 -12.61
CA ALA A 127 -4.61 -2.58 -13.17
C ALA A 127 -5.61 -2.15 -14.24
N LYS A 128 -5.81 -3.04 -15.23
CA LYS A 128 -6.89 -2.96 -16.21
C LYS A 128 -7.55 -4.34 -16.36
N PRO A 129 -8.86 -4.48 -16.15
CA PRO A 129 -9.80 -3.44 -15.69
C PRO A 129 -9.46 -2.93 -14.29
N ASP A 130 -9.99 -1.76 -13.94
CA ASP A 130 -9.81 -1.15 -12.63
C ASP A 130 -10.39 -2.03 -11.52
N PHE A 131 -9.96 -1.81 -10.26
CA PHE A 131 -10.59 -2.44 -9.11
C PHE A 131 -12.09 -2.13 -9.07
N PRO A 132 -12.95 -3.11 -8.76
CA PRO A 132 -14.32 -2.83 -8.41
C PRO A 132 -14.37 -2.04 -7.09
N ILE A 133 -15.50 -1.44 -6.81
CA ILE A 133 -15.76 -0.84 -5.49
C ILE A 133 -15.78 -1.97 -4.45
N LEU A 134 -14.99 -1.80 -3.38
CA LEU A 134 -15.03 -2.70 -2.23
C LEU A 134 -16.08 -2.20 -1.25
N GLU A 135 -16.79 -3.13 -0.60
CA GLU A 135 -17.92 -2.82 0.26
C GLU A 135 -17.75 -3.40 1.66
N LEU A 136 -18.05 -2.57 2.65
CA LEU A 136 -18.04 -2.94 4.06
C LEU A 136 -19.43 -2.71 4.64
N ASN A 137 -19.97 -3.75 5.26
CA ASN A 137 -21.30 -3.73 5.84
C ASN A 137 -21.26 -4.06 7.33
N LEU A 138 -22.15 -3.44 8.10
CA LEU A 138 -22.48 -3.82 9.47
C LEU A 138 -23.98 -4.08 9.55
N SER A 139 -24.33 -5.09 10.34
CA SER A 139 -25.73 -5.40 10.65
C SER A 139 -26.17 -4.67 11.92
N PRO A 140 -27.48 -4.38 12.08
CA PRO A 140 -28.03 -3.76 13.28
C PRO A 140 -27.92 -4.66 14.51
#